data_0890004da5a9cfedbaa0bee9513e2e2a
#
_entry.id   0890004da5a9cfedbaa0bee9513e2e2a
#
_cell.length_a   1.000
_cell.length_b   1.000
_cell.length_c   1.000
_cell.angle_alpha   90.00
_cell.angle_beta   90.00
_cell.angle_gamma   90.00
#
_symmetry.space_group_name_H-M   'P 1'
#
loop_
_entity.id
_entity.type
_entity.pdbx_description
1 polymer ?
#
loop_
_entity_poly.entity_id
_entity_poly.type
_entity_poly.pdbx_seq_one_letter_code
_entity_poly.pdbx_strand_id
1 'polypeptide(L)'
;ATGARPLEIARLEVRDYLHPDGSVRHNSEFRADATITGRSRPLFFRSAQLIQALDAYLAERAAAGGSTDAGAAYRGLDPNSRLFLSQSGVGFAIRPYGENGQRRFRCRAIQETYRKLFRYAELKQVTALTVRHTVADRLYSRGADESQVGLLLGIADRGSVRVQFPRRLPSLDTLTN
;
A
#
# COMPACT_ATOMS: atom_id res chain seq x y z
N ALA A 1 -1.51 -2.08 7.08
CA ALA A 1 -1.25 -0.80 7.71
C ALA A 1 -1.64 0.39 6.81
N THR A 2 -1.27 0.40 5.52
CA THR A 2 -1.41 1.57 4.62
C THR A 2 -2.71 1.63 3.81
N GLY A 3 -3.49 0.57 3.75
CA GLY A 3 -4.66 0.47 2.87
C GLY A 3 -4.35 0.55 1.36
N ALA A 4 -3.09 0.32 0.98
CA ALA A 4 -2.64 0.36 -0.42
C ALA A 4 -3.31 -0.72 -1.28
N ARG A 5 -3.61 -0.38 -2.52
CA ARG A 5 -4.06 -1.35 -3.53
C ARG A 5 -2.87 -2.03 -4.18
N PRO A 6 -3.01 -3.27 -4.69
CA PRO A 6 -1.91 -3.98 -5.37
C PRO A 6 -1.22 -3.17 -6.48
N LEU A 7 -1.98 -2.40 -7.25
CA LEU A 7 -1.43 -1.53 -8.29
C LEU A 7 -0.62 -0.36 -7.70
N GLU A 8 -1.10 0.23 -6.61
CA GLU A 8 -0.41 1.32 -5.93
C GLU A 8 0.92 0.82 -5.34
N ILE A 9 0.93 -0.37 -4.74
CA ILE A 9 2.16 -1.01 -4.24
C ILE A 9 3.18 -1.20 -5.38
N ALA A 10 2.73 -1.65 -6.56
CA ALA A 10 3.60 -1.83 -7.72
C ALA A 10 4.20 -0.53 -8.24
N ARG A 11 3.58 0.61 -7.94
CA ARG A 11 4.00 1.95 -8.39
C ARG A 11 4.81 2.74 -7.38
N LEU A 12 4.89 2.29 -6.11
CA LEU A 12 5.73 2.94 -5.12
C LEU A 12 7.19 2.95 -5.58
N GLU A 13 7.87 4.05 -5.27
CA GLU A 13 9.28 4.26 -5.54
C GLU A 13 10.05 4.41 -4.22
N VAL A 14 11.37 4.27 -4.26
CA VAL A 14 12.24 4.38 -3.08
C VAL A 14 12.04 5.72 -2.39
N ARG A 15 11.92 6.81 -3.15
CA ARG A 15 11.65 8.16 -2.62
C ARG A 15 10.32 8.32 -1.90
N ASP A 16 9.35 7.42 -2.12
CA ASP A 16 8.09 7.43 -1.39
C ASP A 16 8.25 6.88 0.04
N TYR A 17 9.33 6.13 0.30
CA TYR A 17 9.65 5.53 1.60
C TYR A 17 10.83 6.19 2.31
N LEU A 18 11.88 6.59 1.58
CA LEU A 18 13.09 7.19 2.14
C LEU A 18 13.19 8.68 1.84
N HIS A 19 13.82 9.40 2.77
CA HIS A 19 14.40 10.73 2.54
C HIS A 19 15.79 10.60 1.88
N PRO A 20 16.33 11.69 1.30
CA PRO A 20 17.68 11.68 0.74
C PRO A 20 18.78 11.27 1.74
N ASP A 21 18.60 11.57 3.02
CA ASP A 21 19.52 11.18 4.11
C ASP A 21 19.40 9.71 4.52
N GLY A 22 18.52 8.93 3.85
CA GLY A 22 18.28 7.53 4.16
C GLY A 22 17.31 7.28 5.32
N SER A 23 16.78 8.30 5.96
CA SER A 23 15.76 8.15 6.99
C SER A 23 14.39 7.78 6.41
N VAL A 24 13.54 7.15 7.24
CA VAL A 24 12.20 6.73 6.81
C VAL A 24 11.23 7.91 6.78
N ARG A 25 10.48 8.02 5.69
CA ARG A 25 9.34 8.96 5.57
C ARG A 25 8.12 8.42 6.31
N HIS A 26 8.04 8.66 7.62
CA HIS A 26 6.87 8.25 8.42
C HIS A 26 5.55 8.84 7.92
N ASN A 27 5.58 10.06 7.40
CA ASN A 27 4.48 10.76 6.74
C ASN A 27 4.86 10.98 5.29
N SER A 28 4.25 10.27 4.40
CA SER A 28 4.46 10.30 2.97
C SER A 28 3.13 10.46 2.24
N GLU A 29 3.15 10.35 0.94
CA GLU A 29 1.93 10.33 0.12
C GLU A 29 2.04 9.31 -1.01
N PHE A 30 0.92 8.77 -1.42
CA PHE A 30 0.81 8.19 -2.74
C PHE A 30 0.74 9.32 -3.74
N ARG A 31 1.73 9.42 -4.61
CA ARG A 31 1.74 10.38 -5.72
C ARG A 31 0.54 10.13 -6.65
N ALA A 32 0.05 11.17 -7.30
CA ALA A 32 -1.12 11.06 -8.18
C ALA A 32 -0.96 9.98 -9.26
N ASP A 33 0.23 9.86 -9.86
CA ASP A 33 0.57 8.84 -10.86
C ASP A 33 0.66 7.42 -10.30
N ALA A 34 0.90 7.28 -9.01
CA ALA A 34 0.92 5.99 -8.32
C ALA A 34 -0.49 5.51 -7.95
N THR A 35 -1.47 6.40 -7.82
CA THR A 35 -2.85 6.03 -7.46
C THR A 35 -3.67 5.54 -8.66
N ILE A 36 -4.82 4.92 -8.37
CA ILE A 36 -5.79 4.52 -9.40
C ILE A 36 -6.66 5.70 -9.84
N THR A 37 -6.87 6.65 -8.93
CA THR A 37 -7.77 7.80 -9.13
C THR A 37 -7.10 9.00 -9.76
N GLY A 38 -5.77 8.99 -9.93
CA GLY A 38 -5.00 10.14 -10.39
C GLY A 38 -4.93 11.29 -9.38
N ARG A 39 -5.29 11.03 -8.12
CA ARG A 39 -5.22 12.01 -7.02
C ARG A 39 -4.27 11.51 -5.94
N SER A 40 -3.39 12.38 -5.46
CA SER A 40 -2.51 12.05 -4.35
C SER A 40 -3.33 11.83 -3.06
N ARG A 41 -2.78 11.04 -2.15
CA ARG A 41 -3.40 10.76 -0.85
C ARG A 41 -2.35 10.39 0.20
N PRO A 42 -2.64 10.56 1.49
CA PRO A 42 -1.70 10.24 2.55
C PRO A 42 -1.24 8.78 2.52
N LEU A 43 0.04 8.57 2.81
CA LEU A 43 0.67 7.28 3.01
C LEU A 43 1.50 7.33 4.30
N PHE A 44 1.21 6.45 5.25
CA PHE A 44 1.87 6.45 6.54
C PHE A 44 2.67 5.16 6.75
N PHE A 45 3.97 5.31 7.06
CA PHE A 45 4.86 4.25 7.48
C PHE A 45 5.12 4.36 8.99
N ARG A 46 4.15 3.94 9.80
CA ARG A 46 4.20 4.08 11.28
C ARG A 46 4.20 2.75 12.04
N SER A 47 4.02 1.63 11.35
CA SER A 47 4.09 0.31 11.95
C SER A 47 5.55 -0.11 12.07
N ALA A 48 6.04 -0.35 13.27
CA ALA A 48 7.40 -0.82 13.51
C ALA A 48 7.72 -2.11 12.73
N GLN A 49 6.78 -3.06 12.71
CA GLN A 49 6.94 -4.30 11.93
C GLN A 49 7.07 -4.05 10.42
N LEU A 50 6.28 -3.10 9.88
CA LEU A 50 6.36 -2.74 8.46
C LEU A 50 7.71 -2.09 8.16
N ILE A 51 8.16 -1.15 8.99
CA ILE A 51 9.43 -0.46 8.84
C ILE A 51 10.59 -1.46 8.90
N GLN A 52 10.62 -2.32 9.91
CA GLN A 52 11.64 -3.36 10.05
C GLN A 52 11.71 -4.28 8.81
N ALA A 53 10.54 -4.71 8.30
CA ALA A 53 10.49 -5.58 7.12
C ALA A 53 10.97 -4.86 5.85
N LEU A 54 10.62 -3.58 5.68
CA LEU A 54 11.07 -2.77 4.54
C LEU A 54 12.56 -2.46 4.63
N ASP A 55 13.06 -2.14 5.82
CA ASP A 55 14.49 -1.86 6.03
C ASP A 55 15.34 -3.09 5.74
N ALA A 56 14.94 -4.27 6.21
CA ALA A 56 15.60 -5.54 5.88
C ALA A 56 15.59 -5.81 4.37
N TYR A 57 14.44 -5.67 3.73
CA TYR A 57 14.30 -5.86 2.29
C TYR A 57 15.20 -4.90 1.49
N LEU A 58 15.25 -3.61 1.85
CA LEU A 58 16.09 -2.63 1.15
C LEU A 58 17.57 -2.86 1.39
N ALA A 59 17.98 -3.35 2.58
CA ALA A 59 19.36 -3.72 2.85
C ALA A 59 19.80 -4.91 1.97
N GLU A 60 18.98 -5.95 1.85
CA GLU A 60 19.25 -7.08 0.93
C GLU A 60 19.36 -6.60 -0.52
N ARG A 61 18.45 -5.71 -0.93
CA ARG A 61 18.43 -5.16 -2.28
C ARG A 61 19.68 -4.34 -2.57
N ALA A 62 20.15 -3.50 -1.64
CA ALA A 62 21.38 -2.73 -1.79
C ALA A 62 22.60 -3.66 -1.88
N ALA A 63 22.67 -4.70 -1.06
CA ALA A 63 23.76 -5.69 -1.06
C ALA A 63 23.80 -6.50 -2.36
N ALA A 64 22.67 -6.77 -3.00
CA ALA A 64 22.57 -7.50 -4.27
C ALA A 64 22.99 -6.69 -5.52
N GLY A 65 23.59 -5.51 -5.35
CA GLY A 65 24.04 -4.64 -6.46
C GLY A 65 22.98 -3.65 -6.94
N GLY A 66 21.91 -3.46 -6.16
CA GLY A 66 20.92 -2.40 -6.40
C GLY A 66 21.41 -1.00 -6.00
N SER A 67 22.66 -0.88 -5.56
CA SER A 67 23.27 0.39 -5.22
C SER A 67 23.66 1.13 -6.50
N THR A 68 23.36 2.43 -6.55
CA THR A 68 23.85 3.34 -7.58
C THR A 68 25.11 4.06 -7.09
N ASP A 69 25.90 4.59 -8.01
CA ASP A 69 27.06 5.46 -7.69
C ASP A 69 26.67 6.79 -7.02
N ALA A 70 25.38 6.96 -6.69
CA ALA A 70 24.80 8.17 -6.10
C ALA A 70 25.20 8.40 -4.62
N GLY A 71 26.23 7.73 -4.10
CA GLY A 71 26.73 7.93 -2.74
C GLY A 71 25.76 7.37 -1.68
N ALA A 72 25.78 7.95 -0.47
CA ALA A 72 24.97 7.51 0.67
C ALA A 72 23.49 7.91 0.58
N ALA A 73 23.09 8.74 -0.40
CA ALA A 73 21.72 9.20 -0.57
C ALA A 73 20.76 8.03 -0.82
N TYR A 74 19.59 8.08 -0.19
CA TYR A 74 18.58 7.01 -0.25
C TYR A 74 19.16 5.62 0.05
N ARG A 75 20.14 5.52 0.94
CA ARG A 75 20.89 4.28 1.26
C ARG A 75 21.57 3.65 0.04
N GLY A 76 22.03 4.48 -0.91
CA GLY A 76 22.65 4.05 -2.16
C GLY A 76 21.66 3.56 -3.22
N LEU A 77 20.37 3.67 -3.01
CA LEU A 77 19.35 3.23 -3.96
C LEU A 77 18.89 4.39 -4.87
N ASP A 78 18.55 4.07 -6.13
CA ASP A 78 17.91 5.05 -7.02
C ASP A 78 16.54 5.46 -6.48
N PRO A 79 16.31 6.75 -6.15
CA PRO A 79 15.05 7.25 -5.62
C PRO A 79 13.86 7.03 -6.55
N ASN A 80 14.06 6.99 -7.86
CA ASN A 80 13.03 6.79 -8.86
C ASN A 80 12.78 5.31 -9.19
N SER A 81 13.62 4.40 -8.71
CA SER A 81 13.39 2.97 -8.88
C SER A 81 12.18 2.51 -8.07
N ARG A 82 11.51 1.46 -8.54
CA ARG A 82 10.37 0.88 -7.82
C ARG A 82 10.79 0.40 -6.43
N LEU A 83 9.97 0.70 -5.42
CA LEU A 83 10.22 0.25 -4.04
C LEU A 83 10.28 -1.28 -3.97
N PHE A 84 9.36 -1.95 -4.65
CA PHE A 84 9.30 -3.40 -4.72
C PHE A 84 9.67 -3.90 -6.11
N LEU A 85 10.60 -4.85 -6.14
CA LEU A 85 11.07 -5.50 -7.37
C LEU A 85 10.56 -6.94 -7.45
N SER A 86 10.44 -7.44 -8.66
CA SER A 86 10.23 -8.86 -8.95
C SER A 86 11.52 -9.65 -8.72
N GLN A 87 11.45 -10.97 -8.81
CA GLN A 87 12.62 -11.85 -8.70
C GLN A 87 13.70 -11.55 -9.77
N SER A 88 13.31 -10.97 -10.90
CA SER A 88 14.26 -10.56 -11.95
C SER A 88 14.91 -9.19 -11.70
N GLY A 89 14.72 -8.58 -10.53
CA GLY A 89 15.33 -7.30 -10.17
C GLY A 89 14.71 -6.07 -10.82
N VAL A 90 13.58 -6.22 -11.53
CA VAL A 90 12.85 -5.12 -12.17
C VAL A 90 11.48 -4.89 -11.50
N GLY A 91 10.90 -3.71 -11.71
CA GLY A 91 9.57 -3.42 -11.22
C GLY A 91 8.52 -4.40 -11.74
N PHE A 92 7.47 -4.63 -10.98
CA PHE A 92 6.37 -5.50 -11.39
C PHE A 92 5.66 -5.00 -12.63
N ALA A 93 5.41 -5.91 -13.59
CA ALA A 93 4.70 -5.57 -14.82
C ALA A 93 3.26 -5.12 -14.54
N ILE A 94 2.91 -3.94 -15.02
CA ILE A 94 1.58 -3.36 -14.98
C ILE A 94 0.98 -3.47 -16.37
N ARG A 95 -0.16 -4.15 -16.49
CA ARG A 95 -0.82 -4.37 -17.79
C ARG A 95 -2.17 -3.68 -17.85
N PRO A 96 -2.51 -3.05 -18.97
CA PRO A 96 -3.85 -2.53 -19.19
C PRO A 96 -4.85 -3.69 -19.28
N TYR A 97 -6.08 -3.42 -18.89
CA TYR A 97 -7.22 -4.30 -19.13
C TYR A 97 -8.51 -3.46 -19.21
N GLY A 98 -9.55 -4.02 -19.76
CA GLY A 98 -10.86 -3.38 -19.94
C GLY A 98 -11.21 -3.25 -21.42
N GLU A 99 -12.50 -3.24 -21.69
CA GLU A 99 -13.10 -3.04 -22.99
C GLU A 99 -13.70 -1.64 -23.08
N ASN A 100 -14.01 -1.18 -24.29
CA ASN A 100 -14.76 0.07 -24.52
C ASN A 100 -14.13 1.38 -24.00
N GLY A 101 -12.82 1.61 -24.26
CA GLY A 101 -12.20 2.92 -24.05
C GLY A 101 -11.81 3.25 -22.60
N GLN A 102 -12.25 2.51 -21.61
CA GLN A 102 -11.81 2.66 -20.23
C GLN A 102 -10.57 1.82 -19.94
N ARG A 103 -9.38 2.36 -20.20
CA ARG A 103 -8.12 1.70 -19.83
C ARG A 103 -7.99 1.65 -18.32
N ARG A 104 -8.15 0.47 -17.75
CA ARG A 104 -7.80 0.14 -16.35
C ARG A 104 -6.46 -0.59 -16.34
N PHE A 105 -5.77 -0.53 -15.21
CA PHE A 105 -4.47 -1.19 -15.05
C PHE A 105 -4.51 -2.19 -13.90
N ARG A 106 -3.73 -3.27 -14.02
CA ARG A 106 -3.57 -4.26 -12.97
C ARG A 106 -2.13 -4.77 -12.90
N CYS A 107 -1.72 -5.14 -11.70
CA CYS A 107 -0.50 -5.89 -11.44
C CYS A 107 -0.87 -7.30 -10.98
N ARG A 108 -0.84 -8.28 -11.88
CA ARG A 108 -1.20 -9.67 -11.56
C ARG A 108 -0.22 -10.28 -10.57
N ALA A 109 1.09 -10.02 -10.72
CA ALA A 109 2.11 -10.63 -9.88
C ALA A 109 1.90 -10.31 -8.39
N ILE A 110 1.60 -9.05 -8.03
CA ILE A 110 1.30 -8.70 -6.63
C ILE A 110 -0.02 -9.37 -6.16
N GLN A 111 -1.03 -9.45 -7.01
CA GLN A 111 -2.27 -10.15 -6.67
C GLN A 111 -2.05 -11.64 -6.40
N GLU A 112 -1.21 -12.30 -7.22
CA GLU A 112 -0.83 -13.70 -7.01
C GLU A 112 0.01 -13.89 -5.74
N THR A 113 0.92 -12.93 -5.44
CA THR A 113 1.67 -12.93 -4.18
C THR A 113 0.71 -12.86 -2.98
N TYR A 114 -0.29 -11.99 -2.99
CA TYR A 114 -1.31 -11.94 -1.95
C TYR A 114 -2.04 -13.28 -1.80
N ARG A 115 -2.48 -13.89 -2.91
CA ARG A 115 -3.16 -15.19 -2.88
C ARG A 115 -2.29 -16.29 -2.27
N LYS A 116 -0.99 -16.32 -2.64
CA LYS A 116 -0.03 -17.28 -2.07
C LYS A 116 0.14 -17.07 -0.56
N LEU A 117 0.37 -15.83 -0.13
CA LEU A 117 0.55 -15.49 1.28
C LEU A 117 -0.68 -15.85 2.12
N PHE A 118 -1.88 -15.52 1.65
CA PHE A 118 -3.11 -15.87 2.35
C PHE A 118 -3.33 -17.38 2.42
N ARG A 119 -2.99 -18.10 1.35
CA ARG A 119 -3.07 -19.57 1.34
C ARG A 119 -2.08 -20.20 2.32
N TYR A 120 -0.84 -19.72 2.38
CA TYR A 120 0.16 -20.20 3.34
C TYR A 120 -0.21 -19.88 4.79
N ALA A 121 -0.90 -18.79 5.02
CA ALA A 121 -1.44 -18.42 6.32
C ALA A 121 -2.80 -19.09 6.63
N GLU A 122 -3.25 -20.02 5.76
CA GLU A 122 -4.55 -20.73 5.89
C GLU A 122 -5.77 -19.79 5.96
N LEU A 123 -5.61 -18.56 5.50
CA LEU A 123 -6.69 -17.57 5.48
C LEU A 123 -7.58 -17.78 4.26
N LYS A 124 -8.72 -18.42 4.48
CA LYS A 124 -9.73 -18.66 3.43
C LYS A 124 -10.51 -17.38 3.14
N GLN A 125 -10.84 -17.16 1.85
CA GLN A 125 -11.66 -16.04 1.37
C GLN A 125 -11.10 -14.65 1.64
N VAL A 126 -9.80 -14.51 2.00
CA VAL A 126 -9.14 -13.23 2.19
C VAL A 126 -8.57 -12.72 0.88
N THR A 127 -8.80 -11.45 0.60
CA THR A 127 -8.34 -10.75 -0.60
C THR A 127 -7.65 -9.44 -0.22
N ALA A 128 -7.02 -8.77 -1.19
CA ALA A 128 -6.50 -7.42 -0.97
C ALA A 128 -7.59 -6.42 -0.55
N LEU A 129 -8.84 -6.63 -0.97
CA LEU A 129 -9.98 -5.83 -0.53
C LEU A 129 -10.31 -6.11 0.95
N THR A 130 -10.32 -7.36 1.38
CA THR A 130 -10.53 -7.73 2.78
C THR A 130 -9.51 -7.06 3.71
N VAL A 131 -8.22 -6.99 3.28
CA VAL A 131 -7.19 -6.25 4.02
C VAL A 131 -7.55 -4.77 4.16
N ARG A 132 -8.13 -4.15 3.13
CA ARG A 132 -8.58 -2.75 3.19
C ARG A 132 -9.77 -2.56 4.13
N HIS A 133 -10.69 -3.52 4.20
CA HIS A 133 -11.75 -3.51 5.23
C HIS A 133 -11.16 -3.53 6.63
N THR A 134 -10.17 -4.37 6.90
CA THR A 134 -9.47 -4.40 8.19
C THR A 134 -8.83 -3.05 8.53
N VAL A 135 -8.30 -2.33 7.53
CA VAL A 135 -7.75 -0.97 7.76
C VAL A 135 -8.87 0.00 8.09
N ALA A 136 -10.00 -0.03 7.37
CA ALA A 136 -11.16 0.81 7.67
C ALA A 136 -11.70 0.55 9.07
N ASP A 137 -11.91 -0.71 9.45
CA ASP A 137 -12.40 -1.11 10.77
C ASP A 137 -11.47 -0.59 11.90
N ARG A 138 -10.15 -0.69 11.70
CA ARG A 138 -9.16 -0.14 12.65
C ARG A 138 -9.18 1.38 12.75
N LEU A 139 -9.50 2.08 11.68
CA LEU A 139 -9.65 3.53 11.68
C LEU A 139 -10.92 3.92 12.44
N TYR A 140 -12.04 3.27 12.13
CA TYR A 140 -13.31 3.50 12.83
C TYR A 140 -13.22 3.20 14.34
N SER A 141 -12.55 2.11 14.73
CA SER A 141 -12.35 1.78 16.15
C SER A 141 -11.50 2.80 16.90
N ARG A 142 -10.73 3.63 16.18
CA ARG A 142 -9.94 4.73 16.71
C ARG A 142 -10.63 6.09 16.59
N GLY A 143 -11.91 6.11 16.23
CA GLY A 143 -12.73 7.32 16.15
C GLY A 143 -12.70 8.05 14.82
N ALA A 144 -12.08 7.49 13.75
CA ALA A 144 -12.12 8.11 12.44
C ALA A 144 -13.55 8.19 11.89
N ASP A 145 -13.83 9.24 11.14
CA ASP A 145 -15.06 9.39 10.37
C ASP A 145 -14.91 8.85 8.93
N GLU A 146 -16.00 8.85 8.15
CA GLU A 146 -15.98 8.37 6.77
C GLU A 146 -15.08 9.21 5.86
N SER A 147 -14.91 10.51 6.15
CA SER A 147 -14.03 11.36 5.36
C SER A 147 -12.57 10.98 5.55
N GLN A 148 -12.17 10.72 6.79
CA GLN A 148 -10.80 10.30 7.13
C GLN A 148 -10.50 8.90 6.57
N VAL A 149 -11.45 7.98 6.66
CA VAL A 149 -11.35 6.65 6.04
C VAL A 149 -11.26 6.77 4.52
N GLY A 150 -12.10 7.60 3.90
CA GLY A 150 -12.09 7.87 2.48
C GLY A 150 -10.77 8.48 2.03
N LEU A 151 -10.26 9.47 2.73
CA LEU A 151 -8.98 10.11 2.45
C LEU A 151 -7.84 9.09 2.43
N LEU A 152 -7.73 8.24 3.47
CA LEU A 152 -6.68 7.23 3.54
C LEU A 152 -6.84 6.15 2.45
N LEU A 153 -8.07 5.73 2.16
CA LEU A 153 -8.35 4.67 1.19
C LEU A 153 -8.48 5.15 -0.25
N GLY A 154 -8.38 6.48 -0.51
CA GLY A 154 -8.48 7.07 -1.84
C GLY A 154 -9.90 6.98 -2.41
N ILE A 155 -10.91 7.28 -1.60
CA ILE A 155 -12.32 7.36 -1.97
C ILE A 155 -12.81 8.76 -1.61
N ALA A 156 -13.20 9.55 -2.60
CA ALA A 156 -13.57 10.96 -2.39
C ALA A 156 -14.98 11.12 -1.83
N ASP A 157 -15.90 10.26 -2.23
CA ASP A 157 -17.30 10.35 -1.85
C ASP A 157 -17.61 9.56 -0.58
N ARG A 158 -18.19 10.22 0.42
CA ARG A 158 -18.58 9.63 1.71
C ARG A 158 -19.63 8.53 1.56
N GLY A 159 -20.58 8.70 0.64
CA GLY A 159 -21.59 7.69 0.35
C GLY A 159 -20.96 6.37 -0.12
N SER A 160 -19.99 6.49 -1.03
CA SER A 160 -19.19 5.35 -1.49
C SER A 160 -18.38 4.70 -0.37
N VAL A 161 -17.86 5.49 0.60
CA VAL A 161 -17.17 4.92 1.78
C VAL A 161 -18.15 4.11 2.63
N ARG A 162 -19.33 4.64 2.94
CA ARG A 162 -20.36 3.91 3.71
C ARG A 162 -20.77 2.59 3.07
N VAL A 163 -20.93 2.59 1.75
CA VAL A 163 -21.30 1.37 1.01
C VAL A 163 -20.16 0.35 0.98
N GLN A 164 -18.94 0.79 0.68
CA GLN A 164 -17.81 -0.13 0.52
C GLN A 164 -17.15 -0.53 1.85
N PHE A 165 -17.16 0.36 2.83
CA PHE A 165 -16.49 0.19 4.12
C PHE A 165 -17.42 0.65 5.25
N PRO A 166 -18.55 -0.05 5.47
CA PRO A 166 -19.52 0.35 6.49
C PRO A 166 -18.89 0.30 7.88
N ARG A 167 -19.21 1.30 8.70
CA ARG A 167 -18.82 1.30 10.11
C ARG A 167 -19.60 0.20 10.82
N ARG A 168 -18.89 -0.76 11.39
CA ARG A 168 -19.48 -1.76 12.26
C ARG A 168 -19.70 -1.15 13.63
N LEU A 169 -20.94 -0.94 14.00
CA LEU A 169 -21.27 -0.56 15.38
C LEU A 169 -21.22 -1.83 16.25
N PRO A 170 -20.71 -1.73 17.49
CA PRO A 170 -20.83 -2.84 18.44
C PRO A 170 -22.31 -3.14 18.67
N SER A 171 -22.63 -4.42 18.90
CA SER A 171 -24.00 -4.79 19.28
C SER A 171 -24.37 -4.19 20.64
N LEU A 172 -25.64 -3.93 20.87
CA LEU A 172 -26.12 -3.42 22.16
C LEU A 172 -25.67 -4.31 23.33
N ASP A 173 -25.63 -5.62 23.13
CA ASP A 173 -25.14 -6.58 24.14
C ASP A 173 -23.69 -6.39 24.52
N THR A 174 -22.85 -5.91 23.61
CA THR A 174 -21.44 -5.59 23.88
C THR A 174 -21.25 -4.22 24.54
N LEU A 175 -22.26 -3.34 24.48
CA LEU A 175 -22.22 -2.01 25.08
C LEU A 175 -22.77 -2.00 26.51
N THR A 176 -23.49 -3.05 26.92
CA THR A 176 -24.15 -3.18 28.22
C THR A 176 -23.41 -4.11 29.19
N ASN A 177 -22.32 -4.74 28.75
CA ASN A 177 -21.38 -5.51 29.56
C ASN A 177 -20.10 -4.69 29.78
#